data_007b30b1d4e1233710f8942b19f03a59
#
_entry.id   007b30b1d4e1233710f8942b19f03a59
#
_cell.length_a   1.000
_cell.length_b   1.000
_cell.length_c   1.000
_cell.angle_alpha   90.00
_cell.angle_beta   90.00
_cell.angle_gamma   90.00
#
_symmetry.space_group_name_H-M   'P 1'
#
loop_
_entity.id
_entity.type
_entity.pdbx_description
1 polymer ?
#
loop_
_entity_poly.entity_id
_entity_poly.type
_entity_poly.pdbx_seq_one_letter_code
_entity_poly.pdbx_strand_id
1 'polypeptide(L)'
;YGNAQKTDLDMELNRETLGLTEIGVTFGMPFELFSLGFTFKYLQGLFYLGVDEKASVANLETTDIGIIGTGSYIIRQGLGGRGFALDMGIVSRPKNGWSVGSSLINAFGSIAWNKSMSDPGSGFGFYPFQWGDEQLDPGESILITYTIDTLRMDKLSQDSLFKNDTRFFPDTSEFTTPYPALFRFGVSKQLETILFASDLVAGFQNAYYARANWKWSIGVEWFK
;
A
#
# COMPACT_ATOMS: atom_id res chain seq x y z
N TYR A 1 32.78 -6.52 1.30
CA TYR A 1 32.27 -7.85 1.65
C TYR A 1 30.91 -7.95 1.00
N GLY A 2 30.85 -8.48 -0.21
CA GLY A 2 29.65 -8.57 -1.01
C GLY A 2 28.83 -9.81 -0.64
N ASN A 3 27.75 -10.02 -1.37
CA ASN A 3 26.86 -11.18 -1.27
C ASN A 3 27.51 -12.50 -1.78
N ALA A 4 28.81 -12.64 -1.72
CA ALA A 4 29.58 -13.75 -2.30
C ALA A 4 29.21 -15.16 -1.77
N GLN A 5 28.29 -15.25 -0.79
CA GLN A 5 27.76 -16.51 -0.30
C GLN A 5 26.23 -16.61 -0.41
N LYS A 6 25.55 -15.60 -0.98
CA LYS A 6 24.14 -15.69 -1.33
C LYS A 6 24.01 -16.03 -2.79
N THR A 7 23.52 -17.22 -3.05
CA THR A 7 23.26 -17.70 -4.41
C THR A 7 21.93 -17.18 -4.96
N ASP A 8 21.05 -16.70 -4.10
CA ASP A 8 19.70 -16.25 -4.47
C ASP A 8 19.36 -14.96 -3.75
N LEU A 9 19.04 -13.91 -4.49
CA LEU A 9 18.61 -12.62 -4.00
C LEU A 9 17.21 -12.34 -4.52
N ASP A 10 16.29 -12.25 -3.59
CA ASP A 10 14.95 -11.78 -3.89
C ASP A 10 14.99 -10.29 -4.24
N MET A 11 14.56 -9.97 -5.46
CA MET A 11 14.50 -8.61 -6.02
C MET A 11 13.05 -8.16 -6.20
N GLU A 12 12.15 -8.58 -5.31
CA GLU A 12 10.76 -8.17 -5.37
C GLU A 12 10.62 -6.65 -5.37
N LEU A 13 9.99 -6.14 -6.40
CA LEU A 13 9.66 -4.74 -6.52
C LEU A 13 8.24 -4.52 -6.00
N ASN A 14 8.12 -4.09 -4.76
CA ASN A 14 6.83 -3.73 -4.17
C ASN A 14 6.68 -2.20 -4.16
N ARG A 15 6.04 -1.68 -5.21
CA ARG A 15 5.68 -0.26 -5.30
C ARG A 15 4.24 -0.12 -5.76
N GLU A 16 3.49 0.66 -5.00
CA GLU A 16 2.10 0.97 -5.28
C GLU A 16 1.86 2.47 -5.14
N THR A 17 1.04 2.99 -6.04
CA THR A 17 0.54 4.37 -5.98
C THR A 17 -0.96 4.33 -6.13
N LEU A 18 -1.65 4.97 -5.20
CA LEU A 18 -3.10 5.01 -5.12
C LEU A 18 -3.57 6.45 -4.93
N GLY A 19 -4.48 6.89 -5.79
CA GLY A 19 -5.27 8.09 -5.59
C GLY A 19 -6.72 7.71 -5.30
N LEU A 20 -7.28 8.21 -4.20
CA LEU A 20 -8.66 7.93 -3.84
C LEU A 20 -9.32 9.10 -3.12
N THR A 21 -10.66 9.10 -3.11
CA THR A 21 -11.50 9.95 -2.28
C THR A 21 -12.32 9.08 -1.33
N GLU A 22 -12.36 9.43 -0.06
CA GLU A 22 -13.19 8.78 0.96
C GLU A 22 -14.38 9.65 1.30
N ILE A 23 -15.56 9.03 1.39
CA ILE A 23 -16.77 9.64 1.94
C ILE A 23 -17.23 8.75 3.08
N GLY A 24 -17.25 9.30 4.30
CA GLY A 24 -17.58 8.54 5.50
C GLY A 24 -18.80 9.08 6.23
N VAL A 25 -19.59 8.16 6.80
CA VAL A 25 -20.69 8.48 7.74
C VAL A 25 -20.38 7.82 9.06
N THR A 26 -20.32 8.62 10.12
CA THR A 26 -19.95 8.17 11.46
C THR A 26 -21.15 8.15 12.39
N PHE A 27 -21.29 7.06 13.14
CA PHE A 27 -22.26 6.89 14.22
C PHE A 27 -21.54 6.71 15.54
N GLY A 28 -21.95 7.45 16.56
CA GLY A 28 -21.44 7.33 17.92
C GLY A 28 -22.56 6.94 18.89
N MET A 29 -22.29 5.96 19.74
CA MET A 29 -23.20 5.49 20.79
C MET A 29 -22.55 5.64 22.15
N PRO A 30 -23.01 6.59 22.98
CA PRO A 30 -22.52 6.75 24.33
C PRO A 30 -23.21 5.77 25.28
N PHE A 31 -22.41 5.08 26.10
CA PHE A 31 -22.85 4.27 27.23
C PHE A 31 -22.33 4.89 28.54
N GLU A 32 -22.75 4.37 29.69
CA GLU A 32 -22.34 4.92 30.99
C GLU A 32 -20.82 4.88 31.22
N LEU A 33 -20.16 3.80 30.80
CA LEU A 33 -18.73 3.54 31.06
C LEU A 33 -17.85 3.79 29.84
N PHE A 34 -18.40 3.73 28.64
CA PHE A 34 -17.65 3.83 27.38
C PHE A 34 -18.51 4.42 26.28
N SER A 35 -17.90 4.73 25.15
CA SER A 35 -18.60 5.09 23.93
C SER A 35 -18.10 4.20 22.79
N LEU A 36 -19.01 3.80 21.90
CA LEU A 36 -18.70 3.09 20.67
C LEU A 36 -18.83 4.02 19.48
N GLY A 37 -17.97 3.86 18.49
CA GLY A 37 -18.03 4.58 17.23
C GLY A 37 -17.87 3.63 16.06
N PHE A 38 -18.62 3.90 14.99
CA PHE A 38 -18.54 3.20 13.71
C PHE A 38 -18.54 4.21 12.59
N THR A 39 -17.66 4.02 11.60
CA THR A 39 -17.63 4.84 10.39
C THR A 39 -17.74 3.95 9.19
N PHE A 40 -18.79 4.09 8.40
CA PHE A 40 -18.91 3.47 7.09
C PHE A 40 -18.28 4.40 6.08
N LYS A 41 -17.36 3.87 5.28
CA LYS A 41 -16.64 4.60 4.25
C LYS A 41 -16.97 4.06 2.87
N TYR A 42 -17.32 4.94 1.96
CA TYR A 42 -17.31 4.69 0.54
C TYR A 42 -15.98 5.18 -0.02
N LEU A 43 -15.30 4.32 -0.78
CA LEU A 43 -14.00 4.58 -1.38
C LEU A 43 -14.19 4.74 -2.88
N GLN A 44 -13.90 5.94 -3.39
CA GLN A 44 -13.84 6.21 -4.82
C GLN A 44 -12.38 6.24 -5.24
N GLY A 45 -11.91 5.16 -5.87
CA GLY A 45 -10.58 5.10 -6.45
C GLY A 45 -10.51 6.00 -7.68
N LEU A 46 -9.53 6.89 -7.72
CA LEU A 46 -9.26 7.75 -8.87
C LEU A 46 -8.31 7.04 -9.83
N PHE A 47 -7.20 6.57 -9.31
CA PHE A 47 -6.21 5.80 -10.07
C PHE A 47 -5.44 4.85 -9.16
N TYR A 48 -4.96 3.78 -9.75
CA TYR A 48 -4.04 2.81 -9.16
C TYR A 48 -2.93 2.50 -10.14
N LEU A 49 -1.72 2.41 -9.66
CA LEU A 49 -0.56 1.88 -10.38
C LEU A 49 0.26 1.07 -9.39
N GLY A 50 0.47 -0.20 -9.66
CA GLY A 50 1.22 -1.06 -8.76
C GLY A 50 1.74 -2.32 -9.42
N VAL A 51 2.80 -2.88 -8.85
CA VAL A 51 3.35 -4.17 -9.27
C VAL A 51 2.48 -5.29 -8.70
N ASP A 52 2.08 -6.22 -9.53
CA ASP A 52 1.41 -7.45 -9.08
C ASP A 52 2.45 -8.41 -8.49
N GLU A 53 2.60 -8.41 -7.17
CA GLU A 53 3.55 -9.25 -6.46
C GLU A 53 3.36 -10.75 -6.73
N LYS A 54 2.11 -11.19 -6.89
CA LYS A 54 1.80 -12.62 -7.11
C LYS A 54 2.15 -13.10 -8.51
N ALA A 55 2.11 -12.19 -9.46
CA ALA A 55 2.40 -12.49 -10.87
C ALA A 55 3.83 -12.08 -11.27
N SER A 56 4.55 -11.41 -10.39
CA SER A 56 5.91 -10.96 -10.63
C SER A 56 6.91 -11.90 -9.97
N VAL A 57 7.98 -12.19 -10.68
CA VAL A 57 9.07 -13.06 -10.21
C VAL A 57 10.40 -12.40 -10.56
N ALA A 58 11.30 -12.34 -9.61
CA ALA A 58 12.63 -11.83 -9.85
C ALA A 58 13.66 -12.66 -9.07
N ASN A 59 14.69 -13.10 -9.77
CA ASN A 59 15.79 -13.84 -9.18
C ASN A 59 17.12 -13.25 -9.64
N LEU A 60 18.06 -13.16 -8.71
CA LEU A 60 19.42 -12.71 -8.95
C LEU A 60 20.39 -13.67 -8.25
N GLU A 61 21.23 -14.33 -9.01
CA GLU A 61 22.20 -15.28 -8.52
C GLU A 61 23.62 -14.73 -8.65
N THR A 62 24.40 -14.83 -7.59
CA THR A 62 25.82 -14.46 -7.59
C THR A 62 26.66 -15.71 -7.84
N THR A 63 27.38 -15.72 -8.95
CA THR A 63 28.30 -16.82 -9.36
C THR A 63 29.76 -16.41 -9.21
N ASP A 64 30.69 -17.36 -9.37
CA ASP A 64 32.11 -17.09 -9.29
C ASP A 64 32.62 -16.15 -10.40
N ILE A 65 31.89 -16.07 -11.50
CA ILE A 65 32.25 -15.26 -12.67
C ILE A 65 31.46 -13.95 -12.79
N GLY A 66 30.41 -13.76 -11.97
CA GLY A 66 29.59 -12.57 -12.00
C GLY A 66 28.18 -12.81 -11.47
N ILE A 67 27.28 -11.93 -11.81
CA ILE A 67 25.89 -11.98 -11.41
C ILE A 67 25.05 -12.33 -12.64
N ILE A 68 24.18 -13.31 -12.51
CA ILE A 68 23.16 -13.67 -13.49
C ILE A 68 21.77 -13.48 -12.88
N GLY A 69 20.78 -13.16 -13.70
CA GLY A 69 19.45 -13.00 -13.17
C GLY A 69 18.37 -12.89 -14.24
N THR A 70 17.17 -13.24 -13.82
CA THR A 70 15.97 -13.10 -14.65
C THR A 70 14.87 -12.49 -13.82
N GLY A 71 14.03 -11.67 -14.44
CA GLY A 71 12.88 -11.11 -13.77
C GLY A 71 11.75 -10.82 -14.75
N SER A 72 10.54 -10.92 -14.21
CA SER A 72 9.30 -10.60 -14.90
C SER A 72 8.42 -9.82 -13.92
N TYR A 73 8.12 -8.58 -14.24
CA TYR A 73 7.23 -7.73 -13.46
C TYR A 73 5.97 -7.43 -14.23
N ILE A 74 4.84 -7.62 -13.58
CA ILE A 74 3.54 -7.20 -14.11
C ILE A 74 3.12 -5.96 -13.34
N ILE A 75 3.00 -4.86 -14.07
CA ILE A 75 2.51 -3.59 -13.51
C ILE A 75 1.05 -3.46 -13.93
N ARG A 76 0.16 -3.39 -12.94
CA ARG A 76 -1.27 -3.16 -13.13
C ARG A 76 -1.61 -1.69 -12.96
N GLN A 77 -2.51 -1.24 -13.78
CA GLN A 77 -3.14 0.07 -13.62
C GLN A 77 -4.67 -0.07 -13.51
N GLY A 78 -5.29 0.85 -12.80
CA GLY A 78 -6.72 0.93 -12.65
C GLY A 78 -7.19 2.37 -12.59
N LEU A 79 -8.35 2.65 -13.18
CA LEU A 79 -9.02 3.95 -13.11
C LEU A 79 -10.45 3.73 -12.62
N GLY A 80 -10.98 4.67 -11.81
CA GLY A 80 -12.37 4.64 -11.42
C GLY A 80 -12.77 3.49 -10.48
N GLY A 81 -11.88 3.04 -9.59
CA GLY A 81 -12.16 1.98 -8.63
C GLY A 81 -13.26 2.35 -7.63
N ARG A 82 -13.94 1.34 -7.07
CA ARG A 82 -14.96 1.50 -6.03
C ARG A 82 -14.73 0.52 -4.90
N GLY A 83 -14.98 1.00 -3.68
CA GLY A 83 -14.79 0.17 -2.52
C GLY A 83 -15.53 0.65 -1.29
N PHE A 84 -15.40 -0.14 -0.24
CA PHE A 84 -15.95 0.17 1.07
C PHE A 84 -14.93 -0.16 2.14
N ALA A 85 -15.00 0.56 3.25
CA ALA A 85 -14.26 0.25 4.46
C ALA A 85 -15.10 0.56 5.69
N LEU A 86 -14.75 -0.04 6.81
CA LEU A 86 -15.41 0.16 8.09
C LEU A 86 -14.37 0.50 9.15
N ASP A 87 -14.61 1.60 9.88
CA ASP A 87 -13.88 1.87 11.12
C ASP A 87 -14.75 1.51 12.31
N MET A 88 -14.12 0.98 13.33
CA MET A 88 -14.74 0.68 14.62
C MET A 88 -13.87 1.21 15.74
N GLY A 89 -14.47 1.78 16.76
CA GLY A 89 -13.75 2.31 17.90
C GLY A 89 -14.53 2.22 19.19
N ILE A 90 -13.78 2.08 20.27
CA ILE A 90 -14.30 2.14 21.64
C ILE A 90 -13.39 3.06 22.47
N VAL A 91 -13.98 3.89 23.28
CA VAL A 91 -13.26 4.74 24.23
C VAL A 91 -13.96 4.73 25.58
N SER A 92 -13.18 4.55 26.64
CA SER A 92 -13.69 4.65 28.01
C SER A 92 -14.04 6.09 28.36
N ARG A 93 -15.03 6.30 29.21
CA ARG A 93 -15.19 7.60 29.86
C ARG A 93 -14.02 7.84 30.83
N PRO A 94 -13.51 9.06 30.91
CA PRO A 94 -12.45 9.40 31.86
C PRO A 94 -12.88 9.09 33.30
N LYS A 95 -12.09 8.28 34.00
CA LYS A 95 -12.30 7.96 35.42
C LYS A 95 -10.99 8.19 36.17
N ASN A 96 -11.03 9.04 37.18
CA ASN A 96 -9.85 9.45 37.91
C ASN A 96 -8.70 9.96 37.01
N GLY A 97 -9.05 10.65 35.92
CA GLY A 97 -8.10 11.13 34.91
C GLY A 97 -7.57 10.07 33.93
N TRP A 98 -7.95 8.82 34.05
CA TRP A 98 -7.62 7.77 33.07
C TRP A 98 -8.62 7.70 31.94
N SER A 99 -8.11 7.56 30.71
CA SER A 99 -8.91 7.24 29.52
C SER A 99 -8.18 6.19 28.72
N VAL A 100 -8.94 5.23 28.19
CA VAL A 100 -8.43 4.13 27.36
C VAL A 100 -9.29 4.05 26.12
N GLY A 101 -8.64 3.90 24.97
CA GLY A 101 -9.33 3.76 23.69
C GLY A 101 -8.68 2.70 22.80
N SER A 102 -9.50 2.11 21.96
CA SER A 102 -9.06 1.19 20.92
C SER A 102 -9.85 1.41 19.65
N SER A 103 -9.21 1.29 18.50
CA SER A 103 -9.90 1.37 17.22
C SER A 103 -9.28 0.43 16.19
N LEU A 104 -10.13 -0.04 15.30
CA LEU A 104 -9.76 -0.75 14.08
C LEU A 104 -10.22 0.10 12.91
N ILE A 105 -9.26 0.62 12.16
CA ILE A 105 -9.48 1.52 11.02
C ILE A 105 -9.40 0.69 9.75
N ASN A 106 -10.31 0.95 8.79
CA ASN A 106 -10.39 0.26 7.51
C ASN A 106 -10.54 -1.27 7.64
N ALA A 107 -11.25 -1.76 8.68
CA ALA A 107 -11.60 -3.16 8.78
C ALA A 107 -12.32 -3.59 7.48
N PHE A 108 -11.88 -4.71 6.87
CA PHE A 108 -12.45 -5.22 5.61
C PHE A 108 -12.40 -4.26 4.43
N GLY A 109 -11.51 -3.26 4.45
CA GLY A 109 -11.36 -2.29 3.38
C GLY A 109 -10.82 -2.92 2.10
N SER A 110 -11.48 -2.68 0.96
CA SER A 110 -11.02 -3.10 -0.36
C SER A 110 -11.56 -2.19 -1.45
N ILE A 111 -10.83 -2.10 -2.55
CA ILE A 111 -11.21 -1.33 -3.74
C ILE A 111 -11.17 -2.27 -4.93
N ALA A 112 -12.30 -2.42 -5.61
CA ALA A 112 -12.41 -3.13 -6.87
C ALA A 112 -12.18 -2.16 -8.03
N TRP A 113 -11.28 -2.53 -8.92
CA TRP A 113 -10.94 -1.78 -10.12
C TRP A 113 -11.60 -2.46 -11.31
N ASN A 114 -12.54 -1.74 -11.91
CA ASN A 114 -13.35 -2.24 -12.99
C ASN A 114 -13.07 -1.45 -14.27
N LYS A 115 -12.84 -2.13 -15.37
CA LYS A 115 -12.52 -1.55 -16.66
C LYS A 115 -13.62 -0.72 -17.29
N SER A 116 -14.87 -0.94 -16.93
CA SER A 116 -15.99 -0.21 -17.54
C SER A 116 -15.95 1.30 -17.27
N MET A 117 -15.13 1.75 -16.31
CA MET A 117 -14.93 3.18 -16.02
C MET A 117 -13.69 3.77 -16.69
N SER A 118 -12.86 2.96 -17.32
CA SER A 118 -11.73 3.41 -18.14
C SER A 118 -12.11 3.82 -19.56
N ASP A 119 -13.41 3.79 -19.88
CA ASP A 119 -13.92 4.29 -21.13
C ASP A 119 -13.63 5.79 -21.26
N PRO A 120 -12.97 6.26 -22.34
CA PRO A 120 -12.63 7.67 -22.57
C PRO A 120 -13.83 8.63 -22.47
N GLY A 121 -15.05 8.10 -22.55
CA GLY A 121 -16.31 8.83 -22.39
C GLY A 121 -16.75 9.08 -20.95
N SER A 122 -16.11 8.52 -19.92
CA SER A 122 -16.56 8.60 -18.52
C SER A 122 -16.30 9.93 -17.81
N GLY A 123 -15.76 10.93 -18.50
CA GLY A 123 -15.70 12.32 -17.99
C GLY A 123 -14.61 12.62 -16.95
N PHE A 124 -13.87 11.64 -16.49
CA PHE A 124 -12.67 11.86 -15.69
C PHE A 124 -11.48 11.95 -16.62
N GLY A 125 -11.07 13.17 -16.94
CA GLY A 125 -9.98 13.48 -17.88
C GLY A 125 -8.57 13.12 -17.36
N PHE A 126 -8.39 11.95 -16.77
CA PHE A 126 -7.08 11.39 -16.50
C PHE A 126 -6.59 10.71 -17.77
N TYR A 127 -5.61 11.36 -18.39
CA TYR A 127 -4.90 10.76 -19.50
C TYR A 127 -4.13 9.54 -19.01
N PRO A 128 -4.02 8.49 -19.84
CA PRO A 128 -3.27 7.28 -19.52
C PRO A 128 -1.82 7.62 -19.15
N PHE A 129 -1.25 6.80 -18.28
CA PHE A 129 0.15 6.93 -17.92
C PHE A 129 1.02 6.77 -19.18
N GLN A 130 2.00 7.64 -19.32
CA GLN A 130 2.99 7.54 -20.37
C GLN A 130 4.19 6.73 -19.88
N TRP A 131 4.57 5.71 -20.64
CA TRP A 131 5.75 4.91 -20.36
C TRP A 131 6.73 5.04 -21.53
N GLY A 132 7.79 5.80 -21.34
CA GLY A 132 8.68 6.18 -22.44
C GLY A 132 7.93 7.01 -23.49
N ASP A 133 8.01 6.58 -24.74
CA ASP A 133 7.32 7.22 -25.88
C ASP A 133 5.92 6.63 -26.14
N GLU A 134 5.53 5.56 -25.41
CA GLU A 134 4.25 4.90 -25.58
C GLU A 134 3.24 5.34 -24.54
N GLN A 135 2.01 5.53 -24.98
CA GLN A 135 0.86 5.88 -24.17
C GLN A 135 0.11 4.59 -23.82
N LEU A 136 -0.04 4.32 -22.51
CA LEU A 136 -0.82 3.21 -22.01
C LEU A 136 -2.31 3.52 -22.11
N ASP A 137 -3.05 2.66 -22.77
CA ASP A 137 -4.50 2.75 -22.74
C ASP A 137 -5.07 2.33 -21.37
N PRO A 138 -6.19 2.94 -20.93
CA PRO A 138 -6.85 2.54 -19.70
C PRO A 138 -7.14 1.05 -19.67
N GLY A 139 -6.69 0.36 -18.60
CA GLY A 139 -6.88 -1.09 -18.45
C GLY A 139 -5.79 -1.95 -19.09
N GLU A 140 -4.76 -1.36 -19.68
CA GLU A 140 -3.56 -2.11 -20.10
C GLU A 140 -2.64 -2.33 -18.90
N SER A 141 -2.03 -3.51 -18.88
CA SER A 141 -0.97 -3.87 -17.95
C SER A 141 0.37 -3.90 -18.68
N ILE A 142 1.45 -3.64 -17.97
CA ILE A 142 2.80 -3.66 -18.50
C ILE A 142 3.50 -4.92 -18.00
N LEU A 143 3.98 -5.75 -18.91
CA LEU A 143 4.90 -6.83 -18.61
C LEU A 143 6.32 -6.36 -18.93
N ILE A 144 7.16 -6.30 -17.92
CA ILE A 144 8.59 -6.02 -18.07
C ILE A 144 9.35 -7.29 -17.76
N THR A 145 10.07 -7.82 -18.74
CA THR A 145 10.98 -8.93 -18.55
C THR A 145 12.42 -8.46 -18.72
N TYR A 146 13.30 -8.94 -17.86
CA TYR A 146 14.73 -8.68 -18.00
C TYR A 146 15.53 -9.97 -17.83
N THR A 147 16.66 -10.04 -18.52
CA THR A 147 17.65 -11.08 -18.34
C THR A 147 19.01 -10.43 -18.16
N ILE A 148 19.70 -10.80 -17.09
CA ILE A 148 21.09 -10.42 -16.85
C ILE A 148 21.94 -11.66 -17.15
N ASP A 149 22.72 -11.60 -18.22
CA ASP A 149 23.63 -12.66 -18.61
C ASP A 149 25.06 -12.25 -18.21
N THR A 150 25.50 -12.77 -17.09
CA THR A 150 26.87 -12.59 -16.56
C THR A 150 27.29 -11.11 -16.44
N LEU A 151 26.70 -10.41 -15.47
CA LEU A 151 27.13 -9.06 -15.13
C LEU A 151 28.52 -9.09 -14.49
N ARG A 152 29.54 -8.69 -15.24
CA ARG A 152 30.89 -8.53 -14.74
C ARG A 152 31.14 -7.10 -14.30
N MET A 153 31.78 -6.92 -13.15
CA MET A 153 32.04 -5.60 -12.56
C MET A 153 32.93 -4.71 -13.42
N ASP A 154 33.75 -5.30 -14.30
CA ASP A 154 34.61 -4.60 -15.24
C ASP A 154 33.89 -4.07 -16.49
N LYS A 155 32.60 -4.42 -16.67
CA LYS A 155 31.81 -4.06 -17.86
C LYS A 155 30.50 -3.30 -17.52
N LEU A 156 30.39 -2.75 -16.33
CA LEU A 156 29.19 -2.04 -15.86
C LEU A 156 28.76 -0.83 -16.71
N SER A 157 29.61 -0.36 -17.62
CA SER A 157 29.34 0.80 -18.47
C SER A 157 28.78 0.47 -19.85
N GLN A 158 28.48 -0.78 -20.14
CA GLN A 158 27.97 -1.18 -21.46
C GLN A 158 26.45 -1.36 -21.42
N ASP A 159 25.72 -0.63 -22.26
CA ASP A 159 24.26 -0.67 -22.40
C ASP A 159 23.67 -2.04 -22.77
N SER A 160 24.51 -3.02 -23.07
CA SER A 160 24.09 -4.35 -23.50
C SER A 160 23.92 -5.39 -22.38
N LEU A 161 24.11 -5.01 -21.11
CA LEU A 161 24.06 -5.94 -19.97
C LEU A 161 22.63 -6.39 -19.63
N PHE A 162 21.65 -5.58 -19.96
CA PHE A 162 20.24 -5.88 -19.71
C PHE A 162 19.53 -6.10 -21.05
N LYS A 163 19.07 -7.31 -21.28
CA LYS A 163 18.08 -7.56 -22.33
C LYS A 163 16.70 -7.37 -21.74
N ASN A 164 16.09 -6.23 -22.04
CA ASN A 164 14.75 -5.92 -21.59
C ASN A 164 13.75 -6.15 -22.73
N ASP A 165 12.66 -6.81 -22.44
CA ASP A 165 11.49 -6.89 -23.29
C ASP A 165 10.31 -6.29 -22.52
N THR A 166 9.73 -5.24 -23.07
CA THR A 166 8.55 -4.59 -22.49
C THR A 166 7.37 -4.83 -23.42
N ARG A 167 6.30 -5.41 -22.90
CA ARG A 167 5.08 -5.69 -23.66
C ARG A 167 3.90 -5.10 -22.94
N PHE A 168 3.06 -4.44 -23.72
CA PHE A 168 1.75 -3.98 -23.28
C PHE A 168 0.71 -5.03 -23.67
N PHE A 169 -0.19 -5.34 -22.76
CA PHE A 169 -1.26 -6.26 -23.04
C PHE A 169 -2.56 -5.80 -22.36
N PRO A 170 -3.70 -5.92 -23.05
CA PRO A 170 -4.96 -5.60 -22.42
C PRO A 170 -5.23 -6.64 -21.32
N ASP A 171 -5.18 -6.22 -20.08
CA ASP A 171 -5.60 -7.05 -18.97
C ASP A 171 -7.10 -6.88 -18.78
N THR A 172 -7.89 -7.86 -19.20
CA THR A 172 -9.34 -7.84 -19.13
C THR A 172 -9.89 -8.25 -17.77
N SER A 173 -9.05 -8.64 -16.82
CA SER A 173 -9.48 -9.05 -15.49
C SER A 173 -9.77 -7.86 -14.58
N GLU A 174 -10.89 -7.91 -13.89
CA GLU A 174 -11.12 -7.08 -12.72
C GLU A 174 -10.13 -7.49 -11.63
N PHE A 175 -9.57 -6.53 -10.93
CA PHE A 175 -8.73 -6.83 -9.78
C PHE A 175 -9.15 -6.01 -8.57
N THR A 176 -8.78 -6.50 -7.40
CA THR A 176 -9.11 -5.86 -6.14
C THR A 176 -7.83 -5.57 -5.38
N THR A 177 -7.71 -4.34 -4.88
CA THR A 177 -6.62 -3.97 -3.99
C THR A 177 -7.13 -3.87 -2.55
N PRO A 178 -6.36 -4.33 -1.56
CA PRO A 178 -6.72 -4.15 -0.17
C PRO A 178 -6.62 -2.66 0.19
N TYR A 179 -7.52 -2.20 1.06
CA TYR A 179 -7.35 -0.92 1.75
C TYR A 179 -6.92 -1.21 3.18
N PRO A 180 -5.66 -0.95 3.54
CA PRO A 180 -5.03 -1.61 4.68
C PRO A 180 -5.64 -1.24 6.02
N ALA A 181 -5.90 -2.26 6.82
CA ALA A 181 -6.41 -2.12 8.17
C ALA A 181 -5.31 -1.69 9.15
N LEU A 182 -5.67 -0.82 10.09
CA LEU A 182 -4.82 -0.37 11.19
C LEU A 182 -5.53 -0.58 12.52
N PHE A 183 -4.87 -1.24 13.44
CA PHE A 183 -5.28 -1.31 14.84
C PHE A 183 -4.59 -0.19 15.61
N ARG A 184 -5.34 0.49 16.48
CA ARG A 184 -4.81 1.48 17.43
C ARG A 184 -5.31 1.18 18.82
N PHE A 185 -4.41 1.33 19.79
CA PHE A 185 -4.73 1.25 21.20
C PHE A 185 -4.02 2.40 21.91
N GLY A 186 -4.76 3.16 22.69
CA GLY A 186 -4.22 4.31 23.41
C GLY A 186 -4.67 4.33 24.86
N VAL A 187 -3.80 4.80 25.71
CA VAL A 187 -4.08 5.08 27.12
C VAL A 187 -3.57 6.47 27.47
N SER A 188 -4.37 7.22 28.21
CA SER A 188 -3.94 8.52 28.73
C SER A 188 -4.28 8.69 30.20
N LYS A 189 -3.46 9.50 30.86
CA LYS A 189 -3.64 9.90 32.26
C LYS A 189 -3.52 11.41 32.36
N GLN A 190 -4.60 12.06 32.73
CA GLN A 190 -4.62 13.47 33.03
C GLN A 190 -4.40 13.68 34.53
N LEU A 191 -3.39 14.43 34.88
CA LEU A 191 -3.18 15.07 36.17
C LEU A 191 -3.61 16.54 36.04
N GLU A 192 -3.63 17.30 37.11
CA GLU A 192 -4.16 18.68 37.12
C GLU A 192 -3.69 19.52 35.91
N THR A 193 -2.39 19.55 35.66
CA THR A 193 -1.76 20.39 34.64
C THR A 193 -0.97 19.59 33.59
N ILE A 194 -0.95 18.27 33.70
CA ILE A 194 -0.13 17.41 32.83
C ILE A 194 -0.98 16.27 32.28
N LEU A 195 -0.88 16.02 30.98
CA LEU A 195 -1.42 14.85 30.32
C LEU A 195 -0.27 13.94 29.89
N PHE A 196 -0.31 12.69 30.31
CA PHE A 196 0.52 11.62 29.77
C PHE A 196 -0.32 10.79 28.82
N ALA A 197 0.23 10.46 27.66
CA ALA A 197 -0.40 9.61 26.68
C ALA A 197 0.58 8.56 26.14
N SER A 198 0.07 7.39 25.85
CA SER A 198 0.81 6.32 25.20
C SER A 198 -0.07 5.64 24.17
N ASP A 199 0.43 5.50 22.95
CA ASP A 199 -0.28 4.92 21.81
C ASP A 199 0.51 3.78 21.19
N LEU A 200 -0.22 2.73 20.84
CA LEU A 200 0.26 1.59 20.08
C LEU A 200 -0.51 1.53 18.77
N VAL A 201 0.20 1.49 17.65
CA VAL A 201 -0.38 1.33 16.32
C VAL A 201 0.20 0.10 15.68
N ALA A 202 -0.66 -0.76 15.13
CA ALA A 202 -0.28 -1.95 14.39
C ALA A 202 -0.91 -1.96 13.01
N GLY A 203 -0.10 -2.13 11.97
CA GLY A 203 -0.54 -2.45 10.62
C GLY A 203 -0.48 -3.95 10.38
N PHE A 204 -1.37 -4.47 9.56
CA PHE A 204 -1.46 -5.91 9.25
C PHE A 204 -0.94 -6.25 7.85
N GLN A 205 -0.75 -5.25 7.00
CA GLN A 205 -0.36 -5.40 5.60
C GLN A 205 0.68 -4.35 5.22
N ASN A 206 1.58 -4.72 4.32
CA ASN A 206 2.50 -3.78 3.70
C ASN A 206 1.84 -3.23 2.42
N ALA A 207 1.07 -2.16 2.55
CA ALA A 207 0.43 -1.53 1.41
C ALA A 207 0.26 -0.03 1.68
N TYR A 208 0.54 0.80 0.69
CA TYR A 208 0.42 2.26 0.72
C TYR A 208 1.09 2.90 1.94
N TYR A 209 0.29 3.43 2.88
CA TYR A 209 0.75 4.09 4.11
C TYR A 209 0.88 3.14 5.30
N ALA A 210 0.34 1.93 5.21
CA ALA A 210 0.39 0.93 6.28
C ALA A 210 1.61 0.01 6.11
N ARG A 211 2.24 -0.29 7.22
CA ARG A 211 3.26 -1.32 7.29
C ARG A 211 2.83 -2.39 8.29
N ALA A 212 3.11 -3.64 7.98
CA ALA A 212 2.90 -4.76 8.90
C ALA A 212 3.92 -4.71 10.05
N ASN A 213 3.83 -3.66 10.86
CA ASN A 213 4.70 -3.45 12.02
C ASN A 213 3.94 -2.75 13.15
N TRP A 214 4.57 -2.76 14.31
CA TRP A 214 4.09 -2.10 15.50
C TRP A 214 4.85 -0.79 15.71
N LYS A 215 4.12 0.26 16.04
CA LYS A 215 4.69 1.54 16.46
C LYS A 215 4.16 1.87 17.84
N TRP A 216 5.06 2.19 18.74
CA TRP A 216 4.74 2.67 20.07
C TRP A 216 5.16 4.13 20.21
N SER A 217 4.30 4.95 20.81
CA SER A 217 4.52 6.38 21.01
C SER A 217 4.17 6.75 22.45
N ILE A 218 4.92 7.69 23.00
CA ILE A 218 4.66 8.31 24.31
C ILE A 218 4.63 9.81 24.12
N GLY A 219 3.65 10.48 24.72
CA GLY A 219 3.50 11.91 24.70
C GLY A 219 3.27 12.48 26.10
N VAL A 220 3.73 13.70 26.32
CA VAL A 220 3.47 14.48 27.51
C VAL A 220 3.06 15.88 27.08
N GLU A 221 1.96 16.36 27.60
CA GLU A 221 1.47 17.72 27.35
C GLU A 221 1.29 18.45 28.67
N TRP A 222 1.70 19.72 28.70
CA TRP A 222 1.57 20.58 29.89
C TRP A 222 0.58 21.71 29.60
N PHE A 223 -0.46 21.77 30.40
CA PHE A 223 -1.46 22.84 30.35
C PHE A 223 -1.08 23.95 31.38
N LYS A 224 -1.16 25.20 30.94
CA LYS A 224 -1.04 26.36 31.80
C LYS A 224 -2.40 26.76 32.32
#